data_93ab594a5e087f0bc897ceb39f147e47
#
_entry.id   93ab594a5e087f0bc897ceb39f147e47
#
_cell.length_a   1.000
_cell.length_b   1.000
_cell.length_c   1.000
_cell.angle_alpha   90.00
_cell.angle_beta   90.00
_cell.angle_gamma   90.00
#
_symmetry.space_group_name_H-M   'P 1'
#
loop_
_entity.id
_entity.type
_entity.pdbx_description
1 polymer ?
#
loop_
_entity_poly.entity_id
_entity_poly.type
_entity_poly.pdbx_seq_one_letter_code
_entity_poly.pdbx_strand_id
1 'polypeptide(L)'
;MLVYLVRHAQTASSAVDSFNGRGELRLTDRGREQARKLGERLSSVPFAAVVRSPLGRTRETAELIAPGLRHTVLEGLTEIDYGEWEGLSPKQARERDPELYYAWQEDPSRIAPPGGETATQVVKRALLALREIEEKFADAKGPVLAVSHKATVRILGAALTSAPVALYRKRWPQDECALNLVELRKGSDPFLRLWNDTAHLGPDPAQTTRAGH
;
A
#
# COMPACT_ATOMS: atom_id res chain seq x y z
N MET A 1 10.83 5.87 15.80
CA MET A 1 9.35 6.06 15.63
C MET A 1 8.75 4.84 14.97
N LEU A 2 7.57 4.39 15.41
CA LEU A 2 6.83 3.33 14.71
C LEU A 2 5.83 3.94 13.72
N VAL A 3 5.80 3.38 12.50
CA VAL A 3 4.80 3.67 11.47
C VAL A 3 3.97 2.41 11.26
N TYR A 4 2.67 2.51 11.49
CA TYR A 4 1.67 1.50 11.19
C TYR A 4 1.24 1.71 9.74
N LEU A 5 1.88 0.99 8.81
CA LEU A 5 1.64 1.13 7.38
C LEU A 5 0.55 0.17 6.93
N VAL A 6 -0.55 0.69 6.42
CA VAL A 6 -1.74 -0.07 6.05
C VAL A 6 -2.04 0.10 4.56
N ARG A 7 -2.30 -1.00 3.86
CA ARG A 7 -2.98 -0.93 2.57
C ARG A 7 -4.45 -0.56 2.81
N HIS A 8 -5.00 0.35 2.00
CA HIS A 8 -6.43 0.67 2.06
C HIS A 8 -7.30 -0.59 2.01
N ALA A 9 -8.49 -0.51 2.60
CA ALA A 9 -9.48 -1.58 2.64
C ALA A 9 -10.09 -1.85 1.25
N GLN A 10 -10.89 -2.90 1.11
CA GLN A 10 -11.45 -3.36 -0.16
C GLN A 10 -12.26 -2.27 -0.88
N THR A 11 -12.01 -2.18 -2.19
CA THR A 11 -12.79 -1.39 -3.14
C THR A 11 -13.46 -2.30 -4.17
N ALA A 12 -14.45 -1.80 -4.92
CA ALA A 12 -15.10 -2.60 -5.95
C ALA A 12 -14.12 -3.16 -6.99
N SER A 13 -13.07 -2.41 -7.32
CA SER A 13 -12.06 -2.82 -8.30
C SER A 13 -11.02 -3.80 -7.74
N SER A 14 -10.81 -3.83 -6.42
CA SER A 14 -9.90 -4.82 -5.83
C SER A 14 -10.48 -6.24 -5.84
N ALA A 15 -11.79 -6.35 -6.04
CA ALA A 15 -12.47 -7.63 -6.26
C ALA A 15 -12.34 -8.14 -7.73
N VAL A 16 -11.92 -7.26 -8.66
CA VAL A 16 -11.70 -7.58 -10.07
C VAL A 16 -10.21 -7.36 -10.37
N ASP A 17 -9.56 -8.33 -11.01
CA ASP A 17 -8.15 -8.20 -11.37
C ASP A 17 -7.99 -7.17 -12.50
N SER A 18 -7.71 -5.92 -12.12
CA SER A 18 -7.50 -4.81 -13.05
C SER A 18 -6.44 -3.84 -12.55
N PHE A 19 -5.81 -3.11 -13.47
CA PHE A 19 -4.83 -2.08 -13.17
C PHE A 19 -5.54 -0.83 -12.64
N ASN A 20 -5.60 -0.68 -11.33
CA ASN A 20 -6.21 0.46 -10.66
C ASN A 20 -5.17 1.20 -9.83
N GLY A 21 -4.50 2.15 -10.47
CA GLY A 21 -3.52 2.99 -9.83
C GLY A 21 -4.17 4.22 -9.18
N ARG A 22 -4.38 5.27 -9.96
CA ARG A 22 -4.78 6.59 -9.46
C ARG A 22 -6.27 6.93 -9.59
N GLY A 23 -7.08 6.04 -10.19
CA GLY A 23 -8.52 6.23 -10.31
C GLY A 23 -9.22 6.37 -8.94
N GLU A 24 -10.27 7.19 -8.87
CA GLU A 24 -11.09 7.34 -7.67
C GLU A 24 -12.01 6.13 -7.47
N LEU A 25 -11.87 5.50 -6.32
CA LEU A 25 -12.62 4.30 -5.94
C LEU A 25 -13.10 4.43 -4.51
N ARG A 26 -14.34 4.01 -4.27
CA ARG A 26 -14.93 3.96 -2.92
C ARG A 26 -14.71 2.59 -2.28
N LEU A 27 -14.70 2.55 -0.96
CA LEU A 27 -14.70 1.28 -0.24
C LEU A 27 -16.03 0.56 -0.45
N THR A 28 -15.98 -0.77 -0.48
CA THR A 28 -17.18 -1.62 -0.36
C THR A 28 -17.64 -1.66 1.11
N ASP A 29 -18.85 -2.20 1.38
CA ASP A 29 -19.29 -2.41 2.75
C ASP A 29 -18.37 -3.40 3.49
N ARG A 30 -17.88 -4.45 2.80
CA ARG A 30 -16.82 -5.32 3.31
C ARG A 30 -15.54 -4.55 3.62
N GLY A 31 -15.13 -3.63 2.75
CA GLY A 31 -13.96 -2.79 3.00
C GLY A 31 -14.11 -1.91 4.23
N ARG A 32 -15.28 -1.30 4.42
CA ARG A 32 -15.59 -0.52 5.63
C ARG A 32 -15.52 -1.38 6.89
N GLU A 33 -16.03 -2.60 6.82
CA GLU A 33 -15.95 -3.55 7.92
C GLU A 33 -14.52 -3.98 8.24
N GLN A 34 -13.69 -4.24 7.21
CA GLN A 34 -12.26 -4.52 7.38
C GLN A 34 -11.56 -3.37 8.12
N ALA A 35 -11.82 -2.13 7.72
CA ALA A 35 -11.20 -0.95 8.32
C ALA A 35 -11.66 -0.75 9.79
N ARG A 36 -12.95 -0.98 10.12
CA ARG A 36 -13.45 -0.93 11.51
C ARG A 36 -12.79 -1.97 12.39
N LYS A 37 -12.68 -3.23 11.93
CA LYS A 37 -11.99 -4.30 12.67
C LYS A 37 -10.54 -3.97 12.96
N LEU A 38 -9.83 -3.35 11.99
CA LEU A 38 -8.48 -2.87 12.25
C LEU A 38 -8.47 -1.72 13.27
N GLY A 39 -9.43 -0.79 13.18
CA GLY A 39 -9.61 0.28 14.16
C GLY A 39 -9.85 -0.25 15.58
N GLU A 40 -10.71 -1.26 15.75
CA GLU A 40 -10.95 -1.94 17.03
C GLU A 40 -9.67 -2.58 17.58
N ARG A 41 -8.93 -3.31 16.73
CA ARG A 41 -7.63 -3.91 17.12
C ARG A 41 -6.61 -2.86 17.57
N LEU A 42 -6.62 -1.70 16.95
CA LEU A 42 -5.68 -0.62 17.22
C LEU A 42 -6.21 0.44 18.18
N SER A 43 -7.38 0.23 18.80
CA SER A 43 -8.06 1.21 19.66
C SER A 43 -7.24 1.69 20.86
N SER A 44 -6.33 0.84 21.37
CA SER A 44 -5.41 1.19 22.48
C SER A 44 -4.11 1.85 22.01
N VAL A 45 -3.89 1.97 20.69
CA VAL A 45 -2.66 2.59 20.16
C VAL A 45 -2.83 4.12 20.13
N PRO A 46 -2.03 4.88 20.89
CA PRO A 46 -2.14 6.33 20.95
C PRO A 46 -1.46 6.97 19.72
N PHE A 47 -2.10 6.88 18.57
CA PHE A 47 -1.57 7.50 17.35
C PHE A 47 -1.37 8.99 17.53
N ALA A 48 -0.15 9.48 17.27
CA ALA A 48 0.17 10.89 17.27
C ALA A 48 -0.29 11.61 16.01
N ALA A 49 -0.37 10.89 14.90
CA ALA A 49 -0.77 11.44 13.61
C ALA A 49 -1.29 10.36 12.64
N VAL A 50 -2.03 10.81 11.65
CA VAL A 50 -2.44 10.04 10.48
C VAL A 50 -1.82 10.67 9.24
N VAL A 51 -1.11 9.87 8.45
CA VAL A 51 -0.66 10.24 7.11
C VAL A 51 -1.31 9.32 6.07
N ARG A 52 -1.57 9.82 4.89
CA ARG A 52 -2.23 9.04 3.86
C ARG A 52 -1.92 9.53 2.45
N SER A 53 -2.14 8.67 1.48
CA SER A 53 -2.24 9.05 0.07
C SER A 53 -3.39 10.06 -0.15
N PRO A 54 -3.36 10.89 -1.21
CA PRO A 54 -4.46 11.81 -1.55
C PRO A 54 -5.76 11.09 -1.91
N LEU A 55 -5.72 9.82 -2.36
CA LEU A 55 -6.87 9.11 -2.91
C LEU A 55 -7.96 8.80 -1.87
N GLY A 56 -9.23 8.93 -2.28
CA GLY A 56 -10.40 8.85 -1.38
C GLY A 56 -10.48 7.55 -0.59
N ARG A 57 -10.12 6.40 -1.18
CA ARG A 57 -10.10 5.10 -0.49
C ARG A 57 -9.14 5.03 0.71
N THR A 58 -8.01 5.74 0.65
CA THR A 58 -7.08 5.82 1.81
C THR A 58 -7.60 6.75 2.87
N ARG A 59 -8.28 7.83 2.48
CA ARG A 59 -8.94 8.74 3.42
C ARG A 59 -10.01 7.99 4.21
N GLU A 60 -10.96 7.33 3.52
CA GLU A 60 -12.06 6.61 4.16
C GLU A 60 -11.53 5.48 5.07
N THR A 61 -10.49 4.76 4.62
CA THR A 61 -9.85 3.72 5.45
C THR A 61 -9.24 4.33 6.73
N ALA A 62 -8.50 5.43 6.60
CA ALA A 62 -7.86 6.09 7.74
C ALA A 62 -8.87 6.64 8.76
N GLU A 63 -9.97 7.23 8.28
CA GLU A 63 -11.06 7.76 9.12
C GLU A 63 -11.73 6.64 9.94
N LEU A 64 -11.88 5.44 9.37
CA LEU A 64 -12.46 4.29 10.07
C LEU A 64 -11.50 3.65 11.07
N ILE A 65 -10.18 3.69 10.82
CA ILE A 65 -9.18 3.12 11.74
C ILE A 65 -8.92 4.06 12.92
N ALA A 66 -8.76 5.36 12.67
CA ALA A 66 -8.36 6.35 13.68
C ALA A 66 -9.23 7.61 13.57
N PRO A 67 -10.50 7.54 13.97
CA PRO A 67 -11.45 8.64 13.82
C PRO A 67 -11.02 9.87 14.64
N GLY A 68 -11.29 11.05 14.10
CA GLY A 68 -11.05 12.33 14.78
C GLY A 68 -9.62 12.86 14.75
N LEU A 69 -8.66 12.09 14.24
CA LEU A 69 -7.30 12.58 14.05
C LEU A 69 -7.16 13.40 12.76
N ARG A 70 -6.31 14.44 12.82
CA ARG A 70 -5.99 15.23 11.63
C ARG A 70 -5.14 14.43 10.66
N HIS A 71 -5.51 14.45 9.37
CA HIS A 71 -4.77 13.76 8.31
C HIS A 71 -3.75 14.69 7.65
N THR A 72 -2.52 14.19 7.47
CA THR A 72 -1.52 14.75 6.56
C THR A 72 -1.54 13.96 5.25
N VAL A 73 -1.63 14.66 4.12
CA VAL A 73 -1.59 14.04 2.79
C VAL A 73 -0.17 14.02 2.28
N LEU A 74 0.31 12.86 1.85
CA LEU A 74 1.64 12.68 1.27
C LEU A 74 1.52 12.03 -0.12
N GLU A 75 1.89 12.76 -1.15
CA GLU A 75 1.87 12.29 -2.55
C GLU A 75 2.76 11.05 -2.74
N GLY A 76 3.85 10.95 -2.02
CA GLY A 76 4.76 9.80 -2.06
C GLY A 76 4.11 8.47 -1.64
N LEU A 77 2.94 8.50 -0.97
CA LEU A 77 2.17 7.31 -0.59
C LEU A 77 1.10 6.92 -1.63
N THR A 78 0.97 7.65 -2.76
CA THR A 78 0.01 7.35 -3.82
C THR A 78 0.30 6.00 -4.47
N GLU A 79 -0.71 5.36 -5.07
CA GLU A 79 -0.52 4.10 -5.81
C GLU A 79 0.36 4.34 -7.04
N ILE A 80 1.00 3.26 -7.51
CA ILE A 80 1.75 3.29 -8.77
C ILE A 80 0.83 3.76 -9.90
N ASP A 81 1.38 4.61 -10.75
CA ASP A 81 0.69 5.06 -11.97
C ASP A 81 0.82 3.97 -13.03
N TYR A 82 -0.30 3.44 -13.49
CA TYR A 82 -0.31 2.48 -14.58
C TYR A 82 -0.47 3.14 -15.96
N GLY A 83 -0.54 4.48 -16.04
CA GLY A 83 -0.63 5.22 -17.28
C GLY A 83 -1.76 4.71 -18.18
N GLU A 84 -1.46 4.37 -19.42
CA GLU A 84 -2.46 3.89 -20.38
C GLU A 84 -3.06 2.50 -20.07
N TRP A 85 -2.55 1.80 -19.04
CA TRP A 85 -3.15 0.56 -18.57
C TRP A 85 -4.18 0.76 -17.46
N GLU A 86 -4.38 1.99 -16.99
CA GLU A 86 -5.42 2.27 -15.99
C GLU A 86 -6.79 1.75 -16.44
N GLY A 87 -7.45 0.99 -15.57
CA GLY A 87 -8.75 0.37 -15.81
C GLY A 87 -8.73 -0.91 -16.66
N LEU A 88 -7.61 -1.26 -17.30
CA LEU A 88 -7.50 -2.49 -18.08
C LEU A 88 -7.32 -3.71 -17.17
N SER A 89 -7.87 -4.84 -17.60
CA SER A 89 -7.48 -6.14 -17.04
C SER A 89 -6.08 -6.55 -17.55
N PRO A 90 -5.38 -7.48 -16.87
CA PRO A 90 -4.11 -8.03 -17.34
C PRO A 90 -4.21 -8.63 -18.77
N LYS A 91 -5.36 -9.24 -19.08
CA LYS A 91 -5.63 -9.77 -20.42
C LYS A 91 -5.66 -8.66 -21.48
N GLN A 92 -6.41 -7.58 -21.23
CA GLN A 92 -6.52 -6.44 -22.15
C GLN A 92 -5.18 -5.72 -22.35
N ALA A 93 -4.42 -5.49 -21.28
CA ALA A 93 -3.09 -4.89 -21.37
C ALA A 93 -2.14 -5.75 -22.22
N ARG A 94 -2.16 -7.08 -22.02
CA ARG A 94 -1.38 -8.02 -22.82
C ARG A 94 -1.80 -8.06 -24.27
N GLU A 95 -3.10 -8.02 -24.57
CA GLU A 95 -3.61 -8.00 -25.94
C GLU A 95 -3.26 -6.70 -26.68
N ARG A 96 -3.19 -5.59 -25.95
CA ARG A 96 -2.86 -4.27 -26.49
C ARG A 96 -1.38 -4.16 -26.90
N ASP A 97 -0.46 -4.65 -26.05
CA ASP A 97 0.99 -4.67 -26.32
C ASP A 97 1.63 -5.87 -25.60
N PRO A 98 1.69 -7.03 -26.27
CA PRO A 98 2.24 -8.25 -25.68
C PRO A 98 3.71 -8.12 -25.27
N GLU A 99 4.54 -7.49 -26.11
CA GLU A 99 5.98 -7.38 -25.87
C GLU A 99 6.26 -6.54 -24.61
N LEU A 100 5.66 -5.35 -24.55
CA LEU A 100 5.80 -4.48 -23.39
C LEU A 100 5.22 -5.12 -22.12
N TYR A 101 4.06 -5.80 -22.23
CA TYR A 101 3.44 -6.46 -21.10
C TYR A 101 4.35 -7.53 -20.48
N TYR A 102 4.97 -8.38 -21.31
CA TYR A 102 5.89 -9.40 -20.81
C TYR A 102 7.21 -8.81 -20.29
N ALA A 103 7.77 -7.80 -20.97
CA ALA A 103 8.95 -7.08 -20.48
C ALA A 103 8.68 -6.43 -19.12
N TRP A 104 7.52 -5.79 -18.93
CA TRP A 104 7.10 -5.24 -17.65
C TRP A 104 6.88 -6.32 -16.57
N GLN A 105 6.30 -7.47 -16.93
CA GLN A 105 6.15 -8.58 -15.97
C GLN A 105 7.48 -9.13 -15.48
N GLU A 106 8.50 -9.17 -16.33
CA GLU A 106 9.85 -9.62 -15.98
C GLU A 106 10.58 -8.61 -15.12
N ASP A 107 10.58 -7.34 -15.52
CA ASP A 107 11.28 -6.29 -14.77
C ASP A 107 10.47 -4.99 -14.64
N PRO A 108 9.46 -4.95 -13.76
CA PRO A 108 8.72 -3.72 -13.48
C PRO A 108 9.55 -2.63 -12.77
N SER A 109 10.77 -2.95 -12.34
CA SER A 109 11.66 -1.95 -11.74
C SER A 109 12.26 -1.01 -12.77
N ARG A 110 12.35 -1.43 -14.02
CA ARG A 110 12.95 -0.69 -15.14
C ARG A 110 11.95 -0.39 -16.24
N ILE A 111 10.95 -1.24 -16.42
CA ILE A 111 9.92 -1.10 -17.45
C ILE A 111 8.63 -0.61 -16.80
N ALA A 112 7.99 0.39 -17.41
CA ALA A 112 6.70 0.94 -17.00
C ALA A 112 5.64 0.74 -18.09
N PRO A 113 4.34 0.72 -17.73
CA PRO A 113 3.28 0.95 -18.71
C PRO A 113 3.45 2.31 -19.40
N PRO A 114 2.95 2.50 -20.62
CA PRO A 114 3.06 3.78 -21.32
C PRO A 114 2.47 4.92 -20.50
N GLY A 115 3.26 5.98 -20.28
CA GLY A 115 2.87 7.12 -19.44
C GLY A 115 2.80 6.84 -17.93
N GLY A 116 3.16 5.62 -17.49
CA GLY A 116 3.11 5.22 -16.09
C GLY A 116 4.45 5.28 -15.36
N GLU A 117 4.50 4.69 -14.17
CA GLU A 117 5.69 4.64 -13.29
C GLU A 117 6.36 3.27 -13.32
N THR A 118 7.69 3.27 -13.25
CA THR A 118 8.46 2.08 -12.85
C THR A 118 8.40 1.87 -11.33
N ALA A 119 8.62 0.65 -10.87
CA ALA A 119 8.69 0.40 -9.43
C ALA A 119 9.88 1.14 -8.76
N THR A 120 10.97 1.42 -9.50
CA THR A 120 12.09 2.24 -8.99
C THR A 120 11.68 3.70 -8.73
N GLN A 121 10.84 4.28 -9.56
CA GLN A 121 10.28 5.62 -9.32
C GLN A 121 9.40 5.63 -8.07
N VAL A 122 8.58 4.57 -7.89
CA VAL A 122 7.77 4.41 -6.67
C VAL A 122 8.64 4.26 -5.42
N VAL A 123 9.72 3.47 -5.46
CA VAL A 123 10.71 3.38 -4.34
C VAL A 123 11.18 4.76 -3.94
N LYS A 124 11.63 5.56 -4.92
CA LYS A 124 12.18 6.90 -4.65
C LYS A 124 11.18 7.79 -3.90
N ARG A 125 9.94 7.91 -4.40
CA ARG A 125 8.93 8.77 -3.76
C ARG A 125 8.43 8.23 -2.43
N ALA A 126 8.30 6.90 -2.28
CA ALA A 126 7.82 6.30 -1.04
C ALA A 126 8.86 6.38 0.09
N LEU A 127 10.15 6.22 -0.21
CA LEU A 127 11.23 6.44 0.78
C LEU A 127 11.33 7.92 1.18
N LEU A 128 11.12 8.86 0.25
CA LEU A 128 11.05 10.29 0.59
C LEU A 128 9.85 10.57 1.51
N ALA A 129 8.70 9.94 1.27
CA ALA A 129 7.55 10.06 2.17
C ALA A 129 7.83 9.51 3.57
N LEU A 130 8.57 8.40 3.72
CA LEU A 130 8.98 7.92 5.05
C LEU A 130 9.91 8.90 5.76
N ARG A 131 10.85 9.53 5.05
CA ARG A 131 11.71 10.58 5.61
C ARG A 131 10.90 11.80 6.04
N GLU A 132 9.95 12.24 5.22
CA GLU A 132 9.05 13.34 5.56
C GLU A 132 8.23 13.04 6.83
N ILE A 133 7.76 11.79 6.99
CA ILE A 133 7.10 11.34 8.21
C ILE A 133 8.06 11.43 9.40
N GLU A 134 9.29 10.94 9.26
CA GLU A 134 10.29 10.97 10.32
C GLU A 134 10.60 12.40 10.77
N GLU A 135 10.82 13.31 9.82
CA GLU A 135 11.14 14.73 10.10
C GLU A 135 9.95 15.46 10.73
N LYS A 136 8.76 15.31 10.14
CA LYS A 136 7.56 16.05 10.55
C LYS A 136 7.05 15.64 11.93
N PHE A 137 7.24 14.38 12.29
CA PHE A 137 6.74 13.81 13.55
C PHE A 137 7.86 13.38 14.50
N ALA A 138 9.08 13.95 14.34
CA ALA A 138 10.26 13.60 15.15
C ALA A 138 9.99 13.67 16.66
N ASP A 139 9.24 14.69 17.10
CA ASP A 139 8.92 14.95 18.51
C ASP A 139 7.57 14.36 18.96
N ALA A 140 6.91 13.60 18.08
CA ALA A 140 5.61 13.02 18.39
C ALA A 140 5.71 11.93 19.47
N LYS A 141 4.82 11.98 20.46
CA LYS A 141 4.79 11.02 21.58
C LYS A 141 3.99 9.75 21.29
N GLY A 142 3.92 9.33 20.06
CA GLY A 142 3.18 8.14 19.66
C GLY A 142 3.53 7.70 18.23
N PRO A 143 3.03 6.54 17.82
CA PRO A 143 3.22 6.05 16.46
C PRO A 143 2.40 6.84 15.44
N VAL A 144 2.77 6.70 14.17
CA VAL A 144 2.05 7.29 13.04
C VAL A 144 1.29 6.20 12.29
N LEU A 145 0.00 6.43 12.02
CA LEU A 145 -0.77 5.60 11.08
C LEU A 145 -0.52 6.12 9.66
N ALA A 146 -0.05 5.26 8.76
CA ALA A 146 0.14 5.57 7.35
C ALA A 146 -0.76 4.68 6.48
N VAL A 147 -1.60 5.27 5.63
CA VAL A 147 -2.48 4.50 4.74
C VAL A 147 -2.10 4.72 3.28
N SER A 148 -1.78 3.63 2.59
CA SER A 148 -1.30 3.61 1.22
C SER A 148 -1.97 2.48 0.41
N HIS A 149 -1.31 1.96 -0.60
CA HIS A 149 -1.87 1.09 -1.64
C HIS A 149 -1.07 -0.18 -1.83
N LYS A 150 -1.67 -1.13 -2.58
CA LYS A 150 -1.13 -2.48 -2.78
C LYS A 150 0.27 -2.47 -3.38
N ALA A 151 0.47 -1.85 -4.54
CA ALA A 151 1.76 -1.90 -5.21
C ALA A 151 2.78 -1.04 -4.47
N THR A 152 2.42 0.15 -4.02
CA THR A 152 3.32 1.05 -3.28
C THR A 152 3.84 0.40 -1.99
N VAL A 153 2.98 -0.26 -1.19
CA VAL A 153 3.40 -0.97 0.03
C VAL A 153 4.32 -2.15 -0.32
N ARG A 154 3.98 -2.97 -1.33
CA ARG A 154 4.81 -4.11 -1.76
C ARG A 154 6.19 -3.69 -2.24
N ILE A 155 6.25 -2.63 -3.04
CA ILE A 155 7.50 -2.06 -3.57
C ILE A 155 8.35 -1.53 -2.40
N LEU A 156 7.72 -0.81 -1.46
CA LEU A 156 8.39 -0.31 -0.28
C LEU A 156 8.93 -1.45 0.60
N GLY A 157 8.14 -2.51 0.82
CA GLY A 157 8.59 -3.71 1.55
C GLY A 157 9.81 -4.35 0.93
N ALA A 158 9.84 -4.52 -0.40
CA ALA A 158 11.01 -5.03 -1.11
C ALA A 158 12.23 -4.11 -0.92
N ALA A 159 12.05 -2.79 -1.04
CA ALA A 159 13.13 -1.82 -0.87
C ALA A 159 13.69 -1.82 0.57
N LEU A 160 12.82 -1.84 1.59
CA LEU A 160 13.22 -1.84 3.01
C LEU A 160 14.00 -3.08 3.43
N THR A 161 13.88 -4.17 2.71
CA THR A 161 14.58 -5.43 2.98
C THR A 161 15.72 -5.71 2.02
N SER A 162 16.08 -4.72 1.20
CA SER A 162 17.11 -4.85 0.14
C SER A 162 16.82 -6.01 -0.84
N ALA A 163 15.55 -6.43 -0.94
CA ALA A 163 15.14 -7.44 -1.91
C ALA A 163 15.03 -6.83 -3.31
N PRO A 164 15.22 -7.65 -4.38
CA PRO A 164 15.03 -7.17 -5.74
C PRO A 164 13.62 -6.61 -5.97
N VAL A 165 13.52 -5.30 -6.20
CA VAL A 165 12.25 -4.60 -6.41
C VAL A 165 11.47 -5.17 -7.60
N ALA A 166 12.16 -5.67 -8.64
CA ALA A 166 11.54 -6.35 -9.77
C ALA A 166 10.59 -7.51 -9.34
N LEU A 167 10.85 -8.12 -8.19
CA LEU A 167 10.08 -9.26 -7.68
C LEU A 167 8.92 -8.88 -6.75
N TYR A 168 8.61 -7.58 -6.56
CA TYR A 168 7.60 -7.15 -5.61
C TYR A 168 6.24 -7.81 -5.84
N ARG A 169 5.87 -8.09 -7.08
CA ARG A 169 4.61 -8.75 -7.44
C ARG A 169 4.59 -10.25 -7.13
N LYS A 170 5.73 -10.89 -7.21
CA LYS A 170 5.87 -12.34 -7.07
C LYS A 170 6.12 -12.79 -5.62
N ARG A 171 6.75 -11.94 -4.78
CA ARG A 171 7.25 -12.34 -3.46
C ARG A 171 6.70 -11.56 -2.27
N TRP A 172 6.00 -10.45 -2.51
CA TRP A 172 5.52 -9.57 -1.46
C TRP A 172 3.99 -9.54 -1.44
N PRO A 173 3.32 -10.47 -0.73
CA PRO A 173 1.87 -10.40 -0.58
C PRO A 173 1.47 -9.13 0.17
N GLN A 174 0.32 -8.54 -0.18
CA GLN A 174 -0.24 -7.41 0.53
C GLN A 174 -1.76 -7.46 0.41
N ASP A 175 -2.41 -7.95 1.45
CA ASP A 175 -3.85 -8.09 1.51
C ASP A 175 -4.54 -6.74 1.82
N GLU A 176 -5.83 -6.68 1.55
CA GLU A 176 -6.65 -5.51 1.86
C GLU A 176 -6.69 -5.26 3.36
N CYS A 177 -6.52 -4.02 3.77
CA CYS A 177 -6.48 -3.61 5.17
C CYS A 177 -5.41 -4.30 6.02
N ALA A 178 -4.40 -4.93 5.38
CA ALA A 178 -3.31 -5.57 6.09
C ALA A 178 -2.40 -4.55 6.77
N LEU A 179 -1.97 -4.88 7.98
CA LEU A 179 -1.08 -4.10 8.80
C LEU A 179 0.37 -4.50 8.57
N ASN A 180 1.24 -3.50 8.38
CA ASN A 180 2.67 -3.64 8.39
C ASN A 180 3.25 -2.67 9.44
N LEU A 181 4.36 -3.03 10.10
CA LEU A 181 5.05 -2.14 11.04
C LEU A 181 6.43 -1.82 10.50
N VAL A 182 6.70 -0.52 10.36
CA VAL A 182 7.99 0.01 9.96
C VAL A 182 8.54 0.86 11.11
N GLU A 183 9.74 0.57 11.55
CA GLU A 183 10.43 1.39 12.53
C GLU A 183 11.39 2.34 11.82
N LEU A 184 11.16 3.63 11.97
CA LEU A 184 12.06 4.69 11.54
C LEU A 184 13.04 5.02 12.66
N ARG A 185 14.33 5.02 12.35
CA ARG A 185 15.44 5.30 13.30
C ARG A 185 16.29 6.40 12.72
N LYS A 186 16.43 7.48 13.47
CA LYS A 186 17.24 8.62 13.04
C LYS A 186 18.66 8.18 12.66
N GLY A 187 19.05 8.51 11.43
CA GLY A 187 20.40 8.20 10.92
C GLY A 187 20.64 6.73 10.56
N SER A 188 19.59 5.91 10.47
CA SER A 188 19.67 4.51 10.07
C SER A 188 18.58 4.18 9.04
N ASP A 189 18.76 3.08 8.32
CA ASP A 189 17.72 2.60 7.42
C ASP A 189 16.48 2.16 8.20
N PRO A 190 15.27 2.36 7.63
CA PRO A 190 14.03 1.89 8.22
C PRO A 190 14.05 0.36 8.41
N PHE A 191 13.45 -0.12 9.50
CA PHE A 191 13.41 -1.54 9.82
C PHE A 191 11.97 -2.08 9.72
N LEU A 192 11.77 -3.15 8.94
CA LEU A 192 10.47 -3.83 8.80
C LEU A 192 10.28 -4.81 9.96
N ARG A 193 9.30 -4.56 10.84
CA ARG A 193 9.01 -5.40 12.03
C ARG A 193 7.89 -6.39 11.83
N LEU A 194 6.91 -6.05 10.98
CA LEU A 194 5.73 -6.88 10.71
C LEU A 194 5.32 -6.68 9.26
N TRP A 195 4.89 -7.76 8.62
CA TRP A 195 4.45 -7.72 7.23
C TRP A 195 3.15 -8.46 7.02
N ASN A 196 2.22 -7.81 6.31
CA ASN A 196 0.96 -8.37 5.81
C ASN A 196 0.10 -9.06 6.88
N ASP A 197 0.01 -8.49 8.07
CA ASP A 197 -0.79 -9.04 9.16
C ASP A 197 -2.28 -8.69 8.99
N THR A 198 -3.10 -9.73 8.89
CA THR A 198 -4.56 -9.67 8.72
C THR A 198 -5.33 -10.32 9.88
N ALA A 199 -4.68 -10.59 11.02
CA ALA A 199 -5.29 -11.30 12.15
C ALA A 199 -6.61 -10.70 12.65
N HIS A 200 -6.80 -9.37 12.49
CA HIS A 200 -8.04 -8.67 12.82
C HIS A 200 -9.24 -9.05 11.92
N LEU A 201 -8.98 -9.61 10.74
CA LEU A 201 -10.04 -10.01 9.80
C LEU A 201 -10.62 -11.39 10.12
N GLY A 202 -9.94 -12.17 10.97
CA GLY A 202 -10.27 -13.56 11.25
C GLY A 202 -9.91 -14.50 10.08
N PRO A 203 -10.19 -15.78 10.21
CA PRO A 203 -9.98 -16.74 9.13
C PRO A 203 -10.91 -16.42 7.96
N ASP A 204 -10.33 -16.02 6.82
CA ASP A 204 -11.07 -15.85 5.57
C ASP A 204 -11.03 -17.19 4.80
N PRO A 205 -12.18 -17.85 4.58
CA PRO A 205 -12.23 -19.08 3.80
C PRO A 205 -11.66 -18.94 2.37
N ALA A 206 -11.69 -17.73 1.81
CA ALA A 206 -11.13 -17.45 0.49
C ALA A 206 -9.60 -17.29 0.50
N GLN A 207 -8.98 -17.06 1.65
CA GLN A 207 -7.52 -16.97 1.77
C GLN A 207 -6.85 -18.34 1.89
N THR A 208 -7.55 -19.33 2.43
CA THR A 208 -7.05 -20.72 2.53
C THR A 208 -6.92 -21.40 1.17
N THR A 209 -7.63 -20.92 0.13
CA THR A 209 -7.56 -21.47 -1.23
C THR A 209 -6.51 -20.80 -2.13
N ARG A 210 -5.93 -19.66 -1.73
CA ARG A 210 -4.91 -18.93 -2.53
C ARG A 210 -3.46 -19.31 -2.21
N ALA A 211 -3.23 -20.18 -1.27
CA ALA A 211 -1.89 -20.67 -0.90
C ALA A 211 -1.32 -21.76 -1.83
N GLY A 212 -1.98 -22.08 -2.93
CA GLY A 212 -1.66 -23.21 -3.79
C GLY A 212 -1.44 -22.91 -5.28
N HIS A 213 -1.03 -21.70 -5.68
CA HIS A 213 -0.63 -21.45 -7.08
C HIS A 213 0.48 -20.39 -7.16
#